data_fcdabd056dcbc042ea4e79303ca86352
#
_entry.id   fcdabd056dcbc042ea4e79303ca86352
#
_cell.length_a   1.000
_cell.length_b   1.000
_cell.length_c   1.000
_cell.angle_alpha   90.00
_cell.angle_beta   90.00
_cell.angle_gamma   90.00
#
_symmetry.space_group_name_H-M   'P 1'
#
loop_
_entity.id
_entity.type
_entity.pdbx_description
1 polymer ?
#
loop_
_entity_poly.entity_id
_entity_poly.type
_entity_poly.pdbx_seq_one_letter_code
_entity_poly.pdbx_strand_id
1 'polypeptide(L)'
;MADKPGVLTPDQLADVRRVQAQTKRIYSICYSERFESKATVKAGELVKAGAIGTVVQTVGLGPHRINPPDRPEWFWEPERYGGILCDIGSHQFDQFLFFTGSTHGEIVASQVRNVRHPDHPKFQDFGDVMVRGNGGTGYIRLDWFTPAGLPTWGDGRLTILGTDGFIEARKYVD
;
A
#
# COMPACT_ATOMS: atom_id res chain seq x y z
N MET A 1 -17.97 5.36 -2.58
CA MET A 1 -16.70 4.66 -2.34
C MET A 1 -15.85 4.84 -3.57
N ALA A 2 -14.57 5.12 -3.41
CA ALA A 2 -13.59 5.21 -4.49
C ALA A 2 -12.60 4.06 -4.38
N ASP A 3 -12.00 3.65 -5.51
CA ASP A 3 -10.84 2.77 -5.49
C ASP A 3 -9.62 3.55 -4.97
N LYS A 4 -8.59 2.81 -4.51
CA LYS A 4 -7.32 3.39 -4.11
C LYS A 4 -6.62 4.08 -5.31
N PRO A 5 -5.81 5.10 -5.11
CA PRO A 5 -5.47 5.74 -3.84
C PRO A 5 -6.53 6.75 -3.35
N GLY A 6 -7.57 7.01 -4.11
CA GLY A 6 -8.66 7.93 -3.80
C GLY A 6 -8.34 9.39 -4.12
N VAL A 7 -7.18 9.90 -3.74
CA VAL A 7 -6.65 11.23 -4.08
C VAL A 7 -5.15 11.13 -4.37
N LEU A 8 -4.64 12.02 -5.22
CA LEU A 8 -3.24 12.05 -5.64
C LEU A 8 -2.47 13.24 -5.06
N THR A 9 -3.17 14.33 -4.72
CA THR A 9 -2.52 15.56 -4.27
C THR A 9 -3.17 16.09 -2.98
N PRO A 10 -2.43 16.90 -2.20
CA PRO A 10 -3.00 17.59 -1.03
C PRO A 10 -4.19 18.48 -1.38
N ASP A 11 -4.20 19.12 -2.55
CA ASP A 11 -5.32 19.98 -2.98
C ASP A 11 -6.58 19.16 -3.24
N GLN A 12 -6.47 18.01 -3.89
CA GLN A 12 -7.59 17.08 -4.07
C GLN A 12 -8.13 16.61 -2.72
N LEU A 13 -7.25 16.34 -1.76
CA LEU A 13 -7.66 15.97 -0.39
C LEU A 13 -8.40 17.10 0.30
N ALA A 14 -7.91 18.34 0.17
CA ALA A 14 -8.57 19.52 0.72
C ALA A 14 -9.97 19.72 0.12
N ASP A 15 -10.11 19.53 -1.19
CA ASP A 15 -11.39 19.61 -1.88
C ASP A 15 -12.37 18.52 -1.42
N VAL A 16 -11.92 17.28 -1.31
CA VAL A 16 -12.76 16.18 -0.80
C VAL A 16 -13.25 16.49 0.62
N ARG A 17 -12.36 16.97 1.51
CA ARG A 17 -12.73 17.37 2.88
C ARG A 17 -13.74 18.51 2.89
N ARG A 18 -13.55 19.53 2.05
CA ARG A 18 -14.46 20.66 1.91
C ARG A 18 -15.85 20.20 1.47
N VAL A 19 -15.92 19.40 0.41
CA VAL A 19 -17.19 18.87 -0.12
C VAL A 19 -17.89 17.97 0.92
N GLN A 20 -17.14 17.10 1.58
CA GLN A 20 -17.67 16.26 2.65
C GLN A 20 -18.26 17.09 3.80
N ALA A 21 -17.58 18.16 4.23
CA ALA A 21 -18.06 19.04 5.26
C ALA A 21 -19.37 19.75 4.86
N GLN A 22 -19.49 20.16 3.60
CA GLN A 22 -20.68 20.83 3.07
C GLN A 22 -21.88 19.90 2.87
N THR A 23 -21.61 18.71 2.34
CA THR A 23 -22.69 17.79 1.93
C THR A 23 -23.05 16.76 2.99
N LYS A 24 -22.20 16.58 4.01
CA LYS A 24 -22.28 15.51 5.03
C LYS A 24 -22.30 14.10 4.43
N ARG A 25 -21.84 13.93 3.20
CA ARG A 25 -21.74 12.63 2.55
C ARG A 25 -20.46 11.90 2.96
N ILE A 26 -20.51 10.58 2.91
CA ILE A 26 -19.36 9.73 3.22
C ILE A 26 -18.49 9.59 1.96
N TYR A 27 -17.20 9.89 2.09
CA TYR A 27 -16.18 9.52 1.12
C TYR A 27 -15.32 8.42 1.74
N SER A 28 -15.24 7.26 1.09
CA SER A 28 -14.46 6.12 1.56
C SER A 28 -13.59 5.58 0.43
N ILE A 29 -12.41 5.09 0.79
CA ILE A 29 -11.44 4.48 -0.13
C ILE A 29 -11.37 2.99 0.18
N CYS A 30 -11.38 2.15 -0.86
CA CYS A 30 -11.26 0.70 -0.72
C CYS A 30 -9.78 0.28 -0.69
N TYR A 31 -9.31 -0.14 0.48
CA TYR A 31 -7.99 -0.79 0.64
C TYR A 31 -8.17 -2.31 0.72
N SER A 32 -8.42 -2.92 -0.44
CA SER A 32 -8.78 -4.33 -0.58
C SER A 32 -7.76 -5.29 0.06
N GLU A 33 -6.47 -4.99 0.01
CA GLU A 33 -5.44 -5.86 0.60
C GLU A 33 -5.56 -6.02 2.12
N ARG A 34 -6.17 -5.05 2.81
CA ARG A 34 -6.46 -5.18 4.23
C ARG A 34 -7.81 -5.84 4.50
N PHE A 35 -8.83 -5.52 3.70
CA PHE A 35 -10.21 -5.94 3.98
C PHE A 35 -10.60 -7.27 3.32
N GLU A 36 -10.04 -7.62 2.17
CA GLU A 36 -10.41 -8.79 1.39
C GLU A 36 -9.43 -9.96 1.58
N SER A 37 -8.17 -9.69 1.93
CA SER A 37 -7.20 -10.74 2.24
C SER A 37 -7.52 -11.42 3.57
N LYS A 38 -7.99 -12.65 3.54
CA LYS A 38 -8.31 -13.44 4.75
C LYS A 38 -7.12 -13.54 5.71
N ALA A 39 -5.90 -13.69 5.16
CA ALA A 39 -4.68 -13.73 5.96
C ALA A 39 -4.44 -12.41 6.71
N THR A 40 -4.64 -11.28 6.04
CA THR A 40 -4.47 -9.94 6.65
C THR A 40 -5.56 -9.65 7.68
N VAL A 41 -6.80 -10.04 7.41
CA VAL A 41 -7.91 -9.94 8.39
C VAL A 41 -7.58 -10.76 9.63
N LYS A 42 -7.13 -12.01 9.46
CA LYS A 42 -6.75 -12.88 10.59
C LYS A 42 -5.57 -12.31 11.38
N ALA A 43 -4.56 -11.79 10.70
CA ALA A 43 -3.46 -11.09 11.36
C ALA A 43 -3.95 -9.92 12.23
N GLY A 44 -4.91 -9.13 11.74
CA GLY A 44 -5.54 -8.05 12.52
C GLY A 44 -6.23 -8.54 13.78
N GLU A 45 -6.95 -9.66 13.71
CA GLU A 45 -7.56 -10.29 14.89
C GLU A 45 -6.50 -10.71 15.92
N LEU A 46 -5.42 -11.35 15.48
CA LEU A 46 -4.33 -11.82 16.35
C LEU A 46 -3.60 -10.65 17.02
N VAL A 47 -3.27 -9.61 16.26
CA VAL A 47 -2.64 -8.39 16.82
C VAL A 47 -3.57 -7.75 17.85
N LYS A 48 -4.86 -7.62 17.54
CA LYS A 48 -5.85 -7.06 18.48
C LYS A 48 -6.00 -7.89 19.75
N ALA A 49 -5.82 -9.22 19.64
CA ALA A 49 -5.84 -10.13 20.79
C ALA A 49 -4.51 -10.12 21.60
N GLY A 50 -3.51 -9.36 21.20
CA GLY A 50 -2.22 -9.28 21.87
C GLY A 50 -1.27 -10.45 21.61
N ALA A 51 -1.53 -11.27 20.59
CA ALA A 51 -0.80 -12.54 20.34
C ALA A 51 0.71 -12.37 20.10
N ILE A 52 1.16 -11.17 19.69
CA ILE A 52 2.57 -10.84 19.45
C ILE A 52 3.07 -9.68 20.30
N GLY A 53 2.34 -9.31 21.36
CA GLY A 53 2.66 -8.15 22.19
C GLY A 53 2.43 -6.82 21.46
N THR A 54 3.25 -5.82 21.78
CA THR A 54 3.20 -4.50 21.12
C THR A 54 3.87 -4.56 19.74
N VAL A 55 3.17 -4.11 18.70
CA VAL A 55 3.76 -4.05 17.36
C VAL A 55 4.88 -3.02 17.29
N VAL A 56 6.02 -3.42 16.75
CA VAL A 56 7.25 -2.61 16.63
C VAL A 56 7.45 -2.14 15.19
N GLN A 57 7.23 -3.06 14.23
CA GLN A 57 7.51 -2.78 12.82
C GLN A 57 6.58 -3.57 11.89
N THR A 58 6.27 -2.98 10.75
CA THR A 58 5.72 -3.71 9.60
C THR A 58 6.71 -3.71 8.44
N VAL A 59 6.78 -4.82 7.68
CA VAL A 59 7.45 -4.91 6.39
C VAL A 59 6.41 -5.33 5.36
N GLY A 60 6.03 -4.39 4.49
CA GLY A 60 5.03 -4.60 3.45
C GLY A 60 5.67 -4.70 2.07
N LEU A 61 5.46 -5.82 1.37
CA LEU A 61 5.92 -6.02 0.00
C LEU A 61 4.71 -6.12 -0.92
N GLY A 62 4.62 -5.21 -1.90
CA GLY A 62 3.52 -5.12 -2.87
C GLY A 62 3.98 -5.32 -4.31
N PRO A 63 4.57 -6.48 -4.67
CA PRO A 63 4.87 -6.77 -6.07
C PRO A 63 3.58 -6.99 -6.84
N HIS A 64 3.50 -6.43 -8.06
CA HIS A 64 2.34 -6.57 -8.94
C HIS A 64 2.76 -6.96 -10.36
N ARG A 65 1.81 -7.54 -11.09
CA ARG A 65 1.97 -7.78 -12.53
C ARG A 65 1.57 -6.54 -13.31
N ILE A 66 2.42 -6.11 -14.23
CA ILE A 66 2.15 -4.90 -15.00
C ILE A 66 1.11 -5.11 -16.10
N ASN A 67 1.18 -6.24 -16.81
CA ASN A 67 0.26 -6.59 -17.91
C ASN A 67 0.12 -5.45 -18.95
N PRO A 68 1.19 -5.07 -19.69
CA PRO A 68 1.21 -3.86 -20.51
C PRO A 68 0.08 -3.74 -21.53
N PRO A 69 -0.35 -4.83 -22.23
CA PRO A 69 -1.41 -4.74 -23.25
C PRO A 69 -2.75 -4.23 -22.71
N ASP A 70 -3.00 -4.37 -21.42
CA ASP A 70 -4.27 -4.01 -20.78
C ASP A 70 -4.23 -2.62 -20.11
N ARG A 71 -3.08 -1.92 -20.21
CA ARG A 71 -2.90 -0.63 -19.55
C ARG A 71 -3.29 0.53 -20.46
N PRO A 72 -4.18 1.44 -20.01
CA PRO A 72 -4.48 2.65 -20.74
C PRO A 72 -3.31 3.65 -20.70
N GLU A 73 -3.25 4.55 -21.67
CA GLU A 73 -2.16 5.54 -21.79
C GLU A 73 -1.88 6.33 -20.52
N TRP A 74 -2.91 6.72 -19.77
CA TRP A 74 -2.74 7.47 -18.54
C TRP A 74 -1.96 6.71 -17.44
N PHE A 75 -1.90 5.38 -17.52
CA PHE A 75 -1.20 4.56 -16.54
C PHE A 75 0.32 4.77 -16.56
N TRP A 76 0.87 5.26 -17.66
CA TRP A 76 2.29 5.50 -17.83
C TRP A 76 2.73 6.89 -17.32
N GLU A 77 1.79 7.73 -16.89
CA GLU A 77 2.00 9.10 -16.46
C GLU A 77 1.80 9.24 -14.95
N PRO A 78 2.87 9.39 -14.14
CA PRO A 78 2.75 9.51 -12.68
C PRO A 78 1.83 10.63 -12.21
N GLU A 79 1.74 11.71 -12.97
CA GLU A 79 0.84 12.83 -12.68
C GLU A 79 -0.64 12.42 -12.69
N ARG A 80 -0.99 11.30 -13.34
CA ARG A 80 -2.35 10.81 -13.50
C ARG A 80 -2.71 9.63 -12.59
N TYR A 81 -1.72 8.81 -12.18
CA TYR A 81 -1.96 7.67 -11.28
C TYR A 81 -1.27 7.83 -9.91
N GLY A 82 -0.47 8.88 -9.73
CA GLY A 82 0.20 9.19 -8.47
C GLY A 82 1.57 8.53 -8.28
N GLY A 83 2.06 7.77 -9.25
CA GLY A 83 3.28 6.97 -9.14
C GLY A 83 3.09 5.71 -8.30
N ILE A 84 4.10 4.84 -8.30
CA ILE A 84 4.00 3.52 -7.66
C ILE A 84 3.80 3.60 -6.14
N LEU A 85 4.36 4.63 -5.48
CA LEU A 85 4.23 4.81 -4.04
C LEU A 85 2.83 5.24 -3.64
N CYS A 86 2.12 5.98 -4.49
CA CYS A 86 0.76 6.38 -4.25
C CYS A 86 -0.24 5.29 -4.69
N ASP A 87 -0.04 4.70 -5.86
CA ASP A 87 -0.93 3.70 -6.43
C ASP A 87 -0.93 2.39 -5.61
N ILE A 88 0.15 1.59 -5.70
CA ILE A 88 0.24 0.33 -4.95
C ILE A 88 0.51 0.61 -3.47
N GLY A 89 1.43 1.54 -3.19
CA GLY A 89 1.89 1.83 -1.84
C GLY A 89 0.79 2.25 -0.87
N SER A 90 -0.30 2.79 -1.37
CA SER A 90 -1.46 3.14 -0.53
C SER A 90 -1.97 1.96 0.30
N HIS A 91 -1.93 0.73 -0.22
CA HIS A 91 -2.27 -0.48 0.52
C HIS A 91 -1.31 -0.73 1.69
N GLN A 92 0.00 -0.61 1.46
CA GLN A 92 1.00 -0.88 2.48
C GLN A 92 1.04 0.23 3.54
N PHE A 93 0.78 1.48 3.16
CA PHE A 93 0.62 2.58 4.12
C PHE A 93 -0.62 2.39 4.99
N ASP A 94 -1.75 1.96 4.43
CA ASP A 94 -2.95 1.62 5.19
C ASP A 94 -2.68 0.48 6.19
N GLN A 95 -2.01 -0.59 5.75
CA GLN A 95 -1.61 -1.70 6.62
C GLN A 95 -0.63 -1.25 7.71
N PHE A 96 0.37 -0.43 7.37
CA PHE A 96 1.30 0.13 8.33
C PHE A 96 0.58 0.89 9.45
N LEU A 97 -0.28 1.85 9.10
CA LEU A 97 -1.05 2.62 10.08
C LEU A 97 -1.94 1.72 10.94
N PHE A 98 -2.62 0.77 10.31
CA PHE A 98 -3.53 -0.15 11.00
C PHE A 98 -2.82 -1.04 12.01
N PHE A 99 -1.75 -1.72 11.61
CA PHE A 99 -1.08 -2.71 12.46
C PHE A 99 -0.25 -2.06 13.56
N THR A 100 0.41 -0.93 13.28
CA THR A 100 1.16 -0.20 14.31
C THR A 100 0.26 0.65 15.23
N GLY A 101 -1.01 0.84 14.88
CA GLY A 101 -1.88 1.77 15.56
C GLY A 101 -1.47 3.24 15.38
N SER A 102 -0.63 3.54 14.38
CA SER A 102 -0.17 4.89 14.13
C SER A 102 -1.28 5.75 13.54
N THR A 103 -1.39 6.99 14.00
CA THR A 103 -2.33 7.99 13.48
C THR A 103 -1.70 8.95 12.48
N HIS A 104 -0.38 8.95 12.41
CA HIS A 104 0.42 9.69 11.43
C HIS A 104 1.75 8.97 11.17
N GLY A 105 2.40 9.31 10.06
CA GLY A 105 3.71 8.79 9.69
C GLY A 105 4.57 9.87 9.03
N GLU A 106 5.87 9.78 9.25
CA GLU A 106 6.91 10.57 8.61
C GLU A 106 7.69 9.69 7.62
N ILE A 107 7.90 10.17 6.40
CA ILE A 107 8.78 9.51 5.44
C ILE A 107 10.23 9.79 5.82
N VAL A 108 10.93 8.75 6.26
CA VAL A 108 12.36 8.84 6.64
C VAL A 108 13.25 8.81 5.40
N ALA A 109 12.96 7.93 4.46
CA ALA A 109 13.63 7.81 3.17
C ALA A 109 12.69 7.17 2.16
N SER A 110 12.81 7.56 0.90
CA SER A 110 12.08 6.94 -0.20
C SER A 110 12.84 7.05 -1.50
N GLN A 111 12.61 6.12 -2.42
CA GLN A 111 13.07 6.20 -3.78
C GLN A 111 12.06 5.60 -4.75
N VAL A 112 12.12 6.05 -5.99
CA VAL A 112 11.40 5.45 -7.12
C VAL A 112 12.35 5.30 -8.30
N ARG A 113 12.11 4.30 -9.14
CA ARG A 113 12.94 4.04 -10.32
C ARG A 113 12.08 3.54 -11.47
N ASN A 114 12.58 3.78 -12.67
CA ASN A 114 12.21 3.04 -13.88
C ASN A 114 13.39 2.15 -14.26
N VAL A 115 13.21 0.84 -14.15
CA VAL A 115 14.28 -0.15 -14.38
C VAL A 115 14.10 -0.87 -15.72
N ARG A 116 12.85 -1.09 -16.14
CA ARG A 116 12.54 -2.01 -17.24
C ARG A 116 11.68 -1.42 -18.37
N HIS A 117 11.19 -0.20 -18.22
CA HIS A 117 10.24 0.39 -19.19
C HIS A 117 10.82 1.68 -19.83
N PRO A 118 11.90 1.57 -20.65
CA PRO A 118 12.55 2.73 -21.25
C PRO A 118 11.64 3.51 -22.22
N ASP A 119 10.67 2.85 -22.83
CA ASP A 119 9.69 3.50 -23.71
C ASP A 119 8.70 4.41 -22.98
N HIS A 120 8.62 4.29 -21.66
CA HIS A 120 7.83 5.13 -20.77
C HIS A 120 8.72 5.76 -19.70
N PRO A 121 9.56 6.75 -20.04
CA PRO A 121 10.66 7.21 -19.18
C PRO A 121 10.24 7.82 -17.85
N LYS A 122 8.99 8.26 -17.72
CA LYS A 122 8.43 8.78 -16.47
C LYS A 122 7.82 7.67 -15.59
N PHE A 123 7.58 6.49 -16.12
CA PHE A 123 6.94 5.41 -15.39
C PHE A 123 7.80 4.95 -14.22
N GLN A 124 7.17 4.60 -13.13
CA GLN A 124 7.82 4.11 -11.92
C GLN A 124 7.47 2.63 -11.75
N ASP A 125 8.41 1.76 -12.04
CA ASP A 125 8.23 0.30 -11.94
C ASP A 125 8.81 -0.31 -10.65
N PHE A 126 9.53 0.49 -9.88
CA PHE A 126 10.06 0.15 -8.58
C PHE A 126 9.97 1.34 -7.63
N GLY A 127 9.71 1.07 -6.34
CA GLY A 127 9.81 2.06 -5.28
C GLY A 127 9.91 1.42 -3.91
N ASP A 128 10.58 2.10 -2.99
CA ASP A 128 10.58 1.73 -1.58
C ASP A 128 10.52 2.94 -0.66
N VAL A 129 10.10 2.69 0.58
CA VAL A 129 9.91 3.72 1.60
C VAL A 129 10.24 3.16 2.97
N MET A 130 10.98 3.95 3.76
CA MET A 130 11.06 3.80 5.22
C MET A 130 10.14 4.85 5.87
N VAL A 131 9.25 4.39 6.75
CA VAL A 131 8.29 5.25 7.44
C VAL A 131 8.41 5.09 8.95
N ARG A 132 8.29 6.21 9.69
CA ARG A 132 8.22 6.25 11.14
C ARG A 132 6.86 6.78 11.55
N GLY A 133 6.11 6.00 12.33
CA GLY A 133 4.86 6.41 12.94
C GLY A 133 4.99 6.65 14.44
N ASN A 134 3.91 7.13 15.05
CA ASN A 134 3.84 7.27 16.51
C ASN A 134 3.56 5.95 17.24
N GLY A 135 3.24 4.87 16.52
CA GLY A 135 3.02 3.52 17.08
C GLY A 135 4.01 2.47 16.59
N GLY A 136 4.98 2.83 15.73
CA GLY A 136 5.96 1.89 15.20
C GLY A 136 6.63 2.38 13.93
N THR A 137 7.43 1.51 13.30
CA THR A 137 8.11 1.80 12.03
C THR A 137 7.61 0.91 10.91
N GLY A 138 7.87 1.30 9.65
CA GLY A 138 7.53 0.50 8.49
C GLY A 138 8.60 0.55 7.41
N TYR A 139 8.74 -0.56 6.68
CA TYR A 139 9.42 -0.62 5.42
C TYR A 139 8.45 -1.13 4.35
N ILE A 140 8.40 -0.43 3.23
CA ILE A 140 7.51 -0.73 2.12
C ILE A 140 8.36 -0.85 0.86
N ARG A 141 8.18 -1.96 0.10
CA ARG A 141 8.78 -2.14 -1.22
C ARG A 141 7.71 -2.53 -2.23
N LEU A 142 7.74 -1.89 -3.37
CA LEU A 142 6.76 -2.02 -4.44
C LEU A 142 7.46 -2.24 -5.77
N ASP A 143 6.88 -3.08 -6.61
CA ASP A 143 7.41 -3.30 -7.94
C ASP A 143 6.35 -3.83 -8.91
N TRP A 144 6.62 -3.67 -10.20
CA TRP A 144 5.82 -4.21 -11.31
C TRP A 144 6.51 -5.42 -11.95
N PHE A 145 7.20 -6.25 -11.14
CA PHE A 145 8.03 -7.35 -11.65
C PHE A 145 7.47 -8.75 -11.36
N THR A 146 6.22 -8.86 -10.93
CA THR A 146 5.58 -10.17 -10.76
C THR A 146 5.57 -10.92 -12.09
N PRO A 147 6.20 -12.12 -12.17
CA PRO A 147 6.31 -12.86 -13.42
C PRO A 147 4.96 -13.41 -13.89
N ALA A 148 4.80 -13.54 -15.22
CA ALA A 148 3.56 -14.03 -15.81
C ALA A 148 3.18 -15.45 -15.38
N GLY A 149 4.17 -16.30 -15.08
CA GLY A 149 3.95 -17.68 -14.63
C GLY A 149 3.46 -17.83 -13.18
N LEU A 150 3.46 -16.75 -12.38
CA LEU A 150 2.90 -16.81 -11.04
C LEU A 150 1.36 -16.82 -11.11
N PRO A 151 0.64 -17.72 -10.39
CA PRO A 151 -0.82 -17.84 -10.49
C PRO A 151 -1.59 -16.71 -9.79
N THR A 152 -0.90 -15.70 -9.27
CA THR A 152 -1.50 -14.54 -8.62
C THR A 152 -1.12 -13.24 -9.36
N TRP A 153 -1.98 -12.22 -9.25
CA TRP A 153 -1.71 -10.89 -9.79
C TRP A 153 -0.50 -10.22 -9.14
N GLY A 154 -0.32 -10.44 -7.82
CA GLY A 154 0.81 -9.97 -7.04
C GLY A 154 1.06 -10.89 -5.86
N ASP A 155 2.33 -11.12 -5.51
CA ASP A 155 2.74 -11.90 -4.34
C ASP A 155 2.93 -10.95 -3.15
N GLY A 156 1.84 -10.32 -2.72
CA GLY A 156 1.84 -9.43 -1.56
C GLY A 156 2.27 -10.17 -0.30
N ARG A 157 3.19 -9.57 0.45
CA ARG A 157 3.72 -10.12 1.70
C ARG A 157 3.72 -9.05 2.78
N LEU A 158 3.37 -9.46 3.99
CA LEU A 158 3.35 -8.59 5.15
C LEU A 158 3.98 -9.32 6.34
N THR A 159 5.03 -8.76 6.90
CA THR A 159 5.57 -9.19 8.20
C THR A 159 5.20 -8.15 9.24
N ILE A 160 4.69 -8.58 10.38
CA ILE A 160 4.31 -7.74 11.52
C ILE A 160 5.15 -8.22 12.69
N LEU A 161 6.13 -7.44 13.10
CA LEU A 161 7.00 -7.72 14.23
C LEU A 161 6.41 -7.09 15.50
N GLY A 162 6.20 -7.90 16.52
CA GLY A 162 5.83 -7.48 17.87
C GLY A 162 6.92 -7.77 18.89
N THR A 163 6.71 -7.35 20.14
CA THR A 163 7.65 -7.60 21.25
C THR A 163 7.74 -9.05 21.65
N ASP A 164 6.70 -9.83 21.43
CA ASP A 164 6.56 -11.22 21.92
C ASP A 164 6.48 -12.23 20.77
N GLY A 165 6.58 -11.78 19.51
CA GLY A 165 6.54 -12.64 18.34
C GLY A 165 6.35 -11.87 17.04
N PHE A 166 6.09 -12.59 15.98
CA PHE A 166 5.80 -11.99 14.67
C PHE A 166 4.72 -12.78 13.91
N ILE A 167 4.12 -12.11 12.94
CA ILE A 167 3.17 -12.71 11.99
C ILE A 167 3.70 -12.49 10.59
N GLU A 168 3.72 -13.52 9.76
CA GLU A 168 3.91 -13.42 8.32
C GLU A 168 2.60 -13.76 7.60
N ALA A 169 2.13 -12.82 6.78
CA ALA A 169 0.99 -12.99 5.90
C ALA A 169 1.44 -12.93 4.44
N ARG A 170 0.95 -13.86 3.64
CA ARG A 170 1.25 -13.92 2.21
C ARG A 170 -0.04 -14.11 1.43
N LYS A 171 -0.19 -13.35 0.34
CA LYS A 171 -1.34 -13.48 -0.54
C LYS A 171 -1.06 -14.60 -1.54
N TYR A 172 -1.74 -15.72 -1.36
CA TYR A 172 -1.83 -16.79 -2.36
C TYR A 172 -3.18 -16.70 -3.06
N VAL A 173 -3.23 -17.13 -4.31
CA VAL A 173 -4.47 -17.50 -4.96
C VAL A 173 -4.69 -18.98 -4.67
N ASP A 174 -5.81 -19.29 -4.05
CA ASP A 174 -6.28 -20.66 -3.86
C ASP A 174 -6.83 -21.21 -5.19
#